data_2814d202898ecbf046707238a5501734
#
_entry.id   2814d202898ecbf046707238a5501734
#
_cell.length_a   1.000
_cell.length_b   1.000
_cell.length_c   1.000
_cell.angle_alpha   90.00
_cell.angle_beta   90.00
_cell.angle_gamma   90.00
#
_symmetry.space_group_name_H-M   'P 1'
#
loop_
_entity.id
_entity.type
_entity.pdbx_description
1 polymer ?
#
loop_
_entity_poly.entity_id
_entity_poly.type
_entity_poly.pdbx_seq_one_letter_code
_entity_poly.pdbx_strand_id
1 'polypeptide(L)'
;MWKTCQFTNTFYYAPGWSQIADPTVTADGNKYVIELPTATSDQWQAQVHFHTDMATNVDNSYDFSAKFLSTTDHNNVTVKLTKEGDDNTYYFLENIKLKAGQEYIFYKSNMPGIDMDKINLVLDFGGNADNTKVTVRDIDLQEHGCDGIEAPAEDEDKTVYTYDSESNIWKTYVDDKGDAGFTTTFFYAPGWAQIADPDFSVDKGKYTVVLPEATSEQWQAQVHIVTTIPADADTDYDFSCKFLAKKDINGVTVKFTDTASDDNFFFVNRYDLKAGTEYQVKIPAVKMGKGKADALKLVFDFGGCPADEKIDIYNIILQKTAK
;
A
#
# COMPACT_ATOMS: atom_id res chain seq x y z
N MET A 1 -19.91 16.19 4.12
CA MET A 1 -20.86 15.06 4.05
C MET A 1 -20.96 14.60 2.60
N TRP A 2 -20.67 13.35 2.32
CA TRP A 2 -20.68 12.76 0.99
C TRP A 2 -22.10 12.79 0.36
N LYS A 3 -22.19 13.20 -0.90
CA LYS A 3 -23.43 13.12 -1.67
C LYS A 3 -23.13 12.54 -3.04
N THR A 4 -23.52 11.32 -3.26
CA THR A 4 -23.50 10.71 -4.59
C THR A 4 -24.67 11.26 -5.41
N CYS A 5 -24.37 11.91 -6.55
CA CYS A 5 -25.39 12.43 -7.47
C CYS A 5 -25.85 11.34 -8.43
N GLN A 6 -24.92 10.53 -8.91
CA GLN A 6 -25.19 9.36 -9.74
C GLN A 6 -24.03 8.36 -9.59
N PHE A 7 -24.26 7.14 -9.97
CA PHE A 7 -23.19 6.16 -10.16
C PHE A 7 -23.27 5.53 -11.53
N THR A 8 -22.10 5.15 -12.07
CA THR A 8 -21.97 4.34 -13.28
C THR A 8 -21.20 3.09 -12.96
N ASN A 9 -21.47 2.02 -13.66
CA ASN A 9 -20.79 0.76 -13.49
C ASN A 9 -20.38 0.19 -14.84
N THR A 10 -19.21 -0.42 -14.87
CA THR A 10 -18.67 -1.09 -16.03
C THR A 10 -18.12 -2.43 -15.61
N PHE A 11 -18.72 -3.49 -16.10
CA PHE A 11 -18.31 -4.84 -15.81
C PHE A 11 -17.96 -5.56 -17.10
N TYR A 12 -16.71 -6.02 -17.21
CA TYR A 12 -16.21 -6.70 -18.38
C TYR A 12 -15.80 -8.12 -18.07
N TYR A 13 -16.00 -8.98 -19.03
CA TYR A 13 -15.58 -10.37 -18.99
C TYR A 13 -14.32 -10.57 -19.83
N ALA A 14 -13.30 -11.27 -19.29
CA ALA A 14 -12.13 -11.71 -20.06
C ALA A 14 -12.38 -13.10 -20.65
N PRO A 15 -11.87 -13.39 -21.88
CA PRO A 15 -10.91 -12.66 -22.69
C PRO A 15 -11.49 -11.71 -23.74
N GLY A 16 -12.82 -11.63 -23.88
CA GLY A 16 -13.45 -10.96 -25.02
C GLY A 16 -13.82 -9.49 -24.82
N TRP A 17 -13.54 -8.87 -23.68
CA TRP A 17 -13.94 -7.49 -23.35
C TRP A 17 -15.46 -7.24 -23.43
N SER A 18 -16.24 -8.30 -23.40
CA SER A 18 -17.69 -8.20 -23.40
C SER A 18 -18.17 -7.83 -22.00
N GLN A 19 -19.15 -6.96 -21.94
CA GLN A 19 -19.78 -6.59 -20.67
C GLN A 19 -20.43 -7.81 -20.02
N ILE A 20 -20.23 -7.99 -18.70
CA ILE A 20 -20.90 -9.02 -17.92
C ILE A 20 -22.40 -8.71 -17.92
N ALA A 21 -23.21 -9.71 -18.20
CA ALA A 21 -24.66 -9.60 -18.08
C ALA A 21 -25.06 -9.51 -16.59
N ASP A 22 -26.08 -8.69 -16.31
CA ASP A 22 -26.72 -8.55 -15.00
C ASP A 22 -25.83 -8.14 -13.81
N PRO A 23 -24.80 -7.25 -13.99
CA PRO A 23 -24.20 -6.63 -12.82
C PRO A 23 -25.20 -5.70 -12.16
N THR A 24 -25.38 -5.79 -10.84
CA THR A 24 -26.29 -4.89 -10.14
C THR A 24 -25.58 -4.04 -9.11
N VAL A 25 -25.97 -2.77 -9.07
CA VAL A 25 -25.63 -1.86 -7.97
C VAL A 25 -26.94 -1.33 -7.40
N THR A 26 -27.20 -1.65 -6.15
CA THR A 26 -28.38 -1.18 -5.43
C THR A 26 -27.97 -0.15 -4.39
N ALA A 27 -28.61 1.02 -4.39
CA ALA A 27 -28.36 2.10 -3.45
C ALA A 27 -29.53 2.28 -2.47
N ASP A 28 -29.22 2.44 -1.20
CA ASP A 28 -30.12 2.82 -0.12
C ASP A 28 -29.43 3.86 0.77
N GLY A 29 -29.73 5.14 0.53
CA GLY A 29 -29.00 6.24 1.15
C GLY A 29 -27.50 6.20 0.81
N ASN A 30 -26.65 6.19 1.83
CA ASN A 30 -25.18 6.08 1.70
C ASN A 30 -24.70 4.63 1.90
N LYS A 31 -25.49 3.67 1.40
CA LYS A 31 -25.15 2.25 1.37
C LYS A 31 -25.37 1.72 -0.03
N TYR A 32 -24.34 1.12 -0.59
CA TYR A 32 -24.34 0.57 -1.95
C TYR A 32 -24.01 -0.92 -1.87
N VAL A 33 -24.85 -1.74 -2.50
CA VAL A 33 -24.63 -3.18 -2.63
C VAL A 33 -24.29 -3.48 -4.08
N ILE A 34 -23.09 -3.97 -4.30
CA ILE A 34 -22.51 -4.28 -5.61
C ILE A 34 -22.48 -5.79 -5.75
N GLU A 35 -23.16 -6.33 -6.73
CA GLU A 35 -23.21 -7.76 -7.01
C GLU A 35 -22.35 -8.09 -8.22
N LEU A 36 -21.38 -8.98 -8.03
CA LEU A 36 -20.42 -9.44 -9.02
C LEU A 36 -20.72 -10.92 -9.32
N PRO A 37 -21.64 -11.19 -10.26
CA PRO A 37 -22.15 -12.56 -10.47
C PRO A 37 -21.11 -13.49 -11.08
N THR A 38 -20.16 -12.94 -11.86
CA THR A 38 -19.16 -13.70 -12.61
C THR A 38 -17.76 -13.31 -12.15
N ALA A 39 -16.89 -14.31 -11.96
CA ALA A 39 -15.49 -14.10 -11.66
C ALA A 39 -14.78 -13.34 -12.80
N THR A 40 -13.87 -12.46 -12.44
CA THR A 40 -12.98 -11.74 -13.36
C THR A 40 -11.52 -11.94 -12.99
N SER A 41 -10.58 -11.68 -13.90
CA SER A 41 -9.16 -11.88 -13.66
C SER A 41 -8.43 -10.60 -13.24
N ASP A 42 -8.87 -9.45 -13.77
CA ASP A 42 -8.18 -8.16 -13.62
C ASP A 42 -9.06 -7.13 -12.93
N GLN A 43 -8.46 -6.28 -12.12
CA GLN A 43 -9.15 -5.26 -11.30
C GLN A 43 -10.11 -4.38 -12.10
N TRP A 44 -9.64 -3.86 -13.22
CA TRP A 44 -10.38 -2.93 -14.08
C TRP A 44 -11.62 -3.54 -14.77
N GLN A 45 -11.79 -4.87 -14.67
CA GLN A 45 -12.93 -5.53 -15.32
C GLN A 45 -14.25 -5.33 -14.60
N ALA A 46 -14.23 -4.87 -13.36
CA ALA A 46 -15.45 -4.55 -12.62
C ALA A 46 -15.27 -3.21 -11.90
N GLN A 47 -15.78 -2.14 -12.50
CA GLN A 47 -15.62 -0.78 -11.99
C GLN A 47 -16.96 -0.16 -11.60
N VAL A 48 -16.97 0.54 -10.47
CA VAL A 48 -18.09 1.39 -10.04
C VAL A 48 -17.57 2.78 -9.74
N HIS A 49 -18.17 3.77 -10.37
CA HIS A 49 -17.85 5.18 -10.20
C HIS A 49 -18.98 5.90 -9.48
N PHE A 50 -18.67 6.60 -8.41
CA PHE A 50 -19.59 7.42 -7.63
C PHE A 50 -19.34 8.89 -7.95
N HIS A 51 -20.17 9.45 -8.82
CA HIS A 51 -20.07 10.84 -9.26
C HIS A 51 -20.71 11.77 -8.22
N THR A 52 -20.06 12.89 -7.94
CA THR A 52 -20.56 13.89 -7.00
C THR A 52 -20.51 15.30 -7.58
N ASP A 53 -21.29 16.22 -6.99
CA ASP A 53 -21.17 17.66 -7.21
C ASP A 53 -20.32 18.33 -6.11
N MET A 54 -19.52 17.53 -5.37
CA MET A 54 -18.64 18.03 -4.32
C MET A 54 -17.41 18.65 -4.95
N ALA A 55 -17.00 19.81 -4.42
CA ALA A 55 -15.78 20.49 -4.81
C ALA A 55 -14.80 20.52 -3.65
N THR A 56 -13.52 20.56 -3.97
CA THR A 56 -12.44 20.80 -3.02
C THR A 56 -11.53 21.91 -3.49
N ASN A 57 -10.73 22.49 -2.60
CA ASN A 57 -9.80 23.57 -2.92
C ASN A 57 -8.42 23.32 -2.30
N VAL A 58 -7.42 24.03 -2.81
CA VAL A 58 -6.02 23.91 -2.39
C VAL A 58 -5.75 24.50 -1.00
N ASP A 59 -6.61 25.38 -0.49
CA ASP A 59 -6.38 26.08 0.78
C ASP A 59 -6.76 25.25 2.01
N ASN A 60 -7.53 24.16 1.82
CA ASN A 60 -7.99 23.28 2.87
C ASN A 60 -7.26 21.95 2.86
N SER A 61 -7.42 21.16 3.89
CA SER A 61 -7.11 19.74 3.90
C SER A 61 -8.36 18.91 4.18
N TYR A 62 -8.36 17.64 3.83
CA TYR A 62 -9.56 16.81 3.82
C TYR A 62 -9.34 15.46 4.50
N ASP A 63 -10.39 14.95 5.11
CA ASP A 63 -10.48 13.58 5.61
C ASP A 63 -11.46 12.78 4.75
N PHE A 64 -11.15 11.53 4.50
CA PHE A 64 -12.01 10.60 3.76
C PHE A 64 -12.19 9.30 4.52
N SER A 65 -13.41 8.75 4.51
CA SER A 65 -13.66 7.39 4.97
C SER A 65 -14.70 6.67 4.13
N ALA A 66 -14.59 5.34 4.08
CA ALA A 66 -15.60 4.43 3.51
C ALA A 66 -15.48 3.06 4.17
N LYS A 67 -16.61 2.37 4.37
CA LYS A 67 -16.65 1.02 4.94
C LYS A 67 -16.99 0.00 3.87
N PHE A 68 -16.28 -1.10 3.87
CA PHE A 68 -16.43 -2.20 2.91
C PHE A 68 -16.73 -3.50 3.64
N LEU A 69 -17.66 -4.28 3.10
CA LEU A 69 -17.95 -5.64 3.56
C LEU A 69 -18.12 -6.55 2.34
N SER A 70 -17.25 -7.53 2.19
CA SER A 70 -17.31 -8.51 1.10
C SER A 70 -17.81 -9.87 1.58
N THR A 71 -18.54 -10.58 0.72
CA THR A 71 -18.96 -11.97 0.98
C THR A 71 -17.88 -13.00 0.70
N THR A 72 -16.84 -12.63 -0.06
CA THR A 72 -15.69 -13.48 -0.39
C THR A 72 -14.39 -12.73 -0.10
N ASP A 73 -13.29 -13.44 0.04
CA ASP A 73 -11.97 -12.83 0.09
C ASP A 73 -11.71 -12.12 -1.25
N HIS A 74 -11.24 -10.87 -1.19
CA HIS A 74 -10.89 -10.08 -2.34
C HIS A 74 -9.53 -9.43 -2.14
N ASN A 75 -8.53 -9.86 -2.90
CA ASN A 75 -7.14 -9.55 -2.59
C ASN A 75 -6.65 -8.21 -3.15
N ASN A 76 -7.43 -7.57 -4.02
CA ASN A 76 -6.95 -6.39 -4.74
C ASN A 76 -8.14 -5.52 -5.20
N VAL A 77 -8.72 -4.74 -4.29
CA VAL A 77 -9.74 -3.75 -4.62
C VAL A 77 -9.08 -2.39 -4.74
N THR A 78 -9.19 -1.72 -5.88
CA THR A 78 -8.73 -0.34 -6.04
C THR A 78 -9.73 0.62 -5.43
N VAL A 79 -9.23 1.57 -4.64
CA VAL A 79 -9.97 2.73 -4.14
C VAL A 79 -9.25 3.99 -4.62
N LYS A 80 -9.92 4.80 -5.45
CA LYS A 80 -9.35 6.03 -6.02
C LYS A 80 -10.33 7.18 -5.85
N LEU A 81 -9.85 8.30 -5.30
CA LEU A 81 -10.61 9.55 -5.20
C LEU A 81 -9.99 10.56 -6.15
N THR A 82 -10.69 10.89 -7.23
CA THR A 82 -10.15 11.64 -8.36
C THR A 82 -11.04 12.80 -8.77
N LYS A 83 -10.50 13.71 -9.58
CA LYS A 83 -11.25 14.77 -10.24
C LYS A 83 -12.15 14.17 -11.34
N GLU A 84 -13.40 14.59 -11.39
CA GLU A 84 -14.31 14.19 -12.47
C GLU A 84 -13.75 14.57 -13.84
N GLY A 85 -13.62 13.57 -14.72
CA GLY A 85 -13.08 13.76 -16.07
C GLY A 85 -11.56 13.94 -16.18
N ASP A 86 -10.81 13.84 -15.08
CA ASP A 86 -9.35 13.87 -15.09
C ASP A 86 -8.75 12.83 -14.13
N ASP A 87 -8.43 11.68 -14.66
CA ASP A 87 -7.88 10.56 -13.91
C ASP A 87 -6.47 10.75 -13.37
N ASN A 88 -5.75 11.79 -13.81
CA ASN A 88 -4.39 12.09 -13.35
C ASN A 88 -4.38 13.02 -12.13
N THR A 89 -5.51 13.67 -11.84
CA THR A 89 -5.68 14.51 -10.65
C THR A 89 -6.49 13.75 -9.60
N TYR A 90 -5.84 13.28 -8.54
CA TYR A 90 -6.48 12.45 -7.50
C TYR A 90 -5.87 12.71 -6.13
N TYR A 91 -6.66 12.46 -5.07
CA TYR A 91 -6.20 12.48 -3.68
C TYR A 91 -5.41 11.22 -3.33
N PHE A 92 -5.92 10.07 -3.74
CA PHE A 92 -5.28 8.78 -3.54
C PHE A 92 -5.70 7.78 -4.61
N LEU A 93 -4.83 6.81 -4.85
CA LEU A 93 -5.08 5.58 -5.58
C LEU A 93 -4.44 4.45 -4.79
N GLU A 94 -5.25 3.60 -4.16
CA GLU A 94 -4.76 2.54 -3.31
C GLU A 94 -5.47 1.22 -3.56
N ASN A 95 -4.76 0.15 -3.24
CA ASN A 95 -5.28 -1.20 -3.31
C ASN A 95 -5.48 -1.75 -1.89
N ILE A 96 -6.69 -2.23 -1.63
CA ILE A 96 -7.06 -2.81 -0.35
C ILE A 96 -7.38 -4.30 -0.49
N LYS A 97 -7.30 -5.03 0.62
CA LYS A 97 -7.68 -6.43 0.71
C LYS A 97 -8.92 -6.55 1.58
N LEU A 98 -9.95 -7.22 1.09
CA LEU A 98 -11.15 -7.50 1.86
C LEU A 98 -11.18 -8.98 2.25
N LYS A 99 -11.49 -9.24 3.51
CA LYS A 99 -11.73 -10.58 4.04
C LYS A 99 -13.22 -10.86 4.11
N ALA A 100 -13.60 -12.06 3.71
CA ALA A 100 -15.01 -12.50 3.71
C ALA A 100 -15.66 -12.31 5.08
N GLY A 101 -16.77 -11.57 5.11
CA GLY A 101 -17.55 -11.32 6.32
C GLY A 101 -16.91 -10.39 7.35
N GLN A 102 -15.75 -9.79 7.05
CA GLN A 102 -15.12 -8.78 7.90
C GLN A 102 -15.30 -7.39 7.32
N GLU A 103 -15.68 -6.44 8.15
CA GLU A 103 -15.76 -5.04 7.75
C GLU A 103 -14.36 -4.45 7.65
N TYR A 104 -14.08 -3.77 6.54
CA TYR A 104 -12.87 -3.01 6.32
C TYR A 104 -13.19 -1.52 6.29
N ILE A 105 -12.50 -0.72 7.08
CA ILE A 105 -12.65 0.74 7.10
C ILE A 105 -11.47 1.34 6.35
N PHE A 106 -11.75 1.93 5.19
CA PHE A 106 -10.78 2.75 4.47
C PHE A 106 -10.83 4.17 5.02
N TYR A 107 -9.69 4.70 5.42
CA TYR A 107 -9.58 6.01 6.04
C TYR A 107 -8.35 6.75 5.59
N LYS A 108 -8.50 8.03 5.29
CA LYS A 108 -7.42 8.98 5.00
C LYS A 108 -7.66 10.25 5.78
N SER A 109 -6.62 10.79 6.38
CA SER A 109 -6.71 12.02 7.15
C SER A 109 -5.72 13.07 6.68
N ASN A 110 -6.12 14.31 6.82
CA ASN A 110 -5.30 15.48 6.55
C ASN A 110 -4.66 15.47 5.17
N MET A 111 -5.41 15.03 4.16
CA MET A 111 -4.98 15.06 2.77
C MET A 111 -4.87 16.51 2.30
N PRO A 112 -3.71 16.96 1.77
CA PRO A 112 -3.57 18.32 1.25
C PRO A 112 -4.61 18.60 0.16
N GLY A 113 -5.20 19.79 0.18
CA GLY A 113 -6.24 20.16 -0.77
C GLY A 113 -5.76 20.21 -2.21
N ILE A 114 -6.66 19.87 -3.10
CA ILE A 114 -6.50 19.94 -4.55
C ILE A 114 -7.74 20.64 -5.10
N ASP A 115 -7.56 21.55 -6.08
CA ASP A 115 -8.69 22.21 -6.73
C ASP A 115 -9.44 21.24 -7.65
N MET A 116 -10.59 20.80 -7.20
CA MET A 116 -11.49 19.93 -7.96
C MET A 116 -12.90 20.51 -7.96
N ASP A 117 -13.46 20.73 -9.13
CA ASP A 117 -14.85 21.23 -9.30
C ASP A 117 -15.86 20.15 -8.93
N LYS A 118 -15.52 18.91 -9.21
CA LYS A 118 -16.31 17.71 -8.94
C LYS A 118 -15.37 16.53 -8.63
N ILE A 119 -15.82 15.69 -7.73
CA ILE A 119 -15.07 14.53 -7.25
C ILE A 119 -15.76 13.25 -7.73
N ASN A 120 -14.97 12.29 -8.13
CA ASN A 120 -15.39 10.95 -8.49
C ASN A 120 -14.64 9.92 -7.61
N LEU A 121 -15.39 9.04 -6.93
CA LEU A 121 -14.82 7.88 -6.26
C LEU A 121 -14.91 6.69 -7.21
N VAL A 122 -13.78 6.14 -7.56
CA VAL A 122 -13.65 4.96 -8.43
C VAL A 122 -13.28 3.76 -7.57
N LEU A 123 -14.04 2.69 -7.72
CA LEU A 123 -13.80 1.41 -7.07
C LEU A 123 -13.67 0.32 -8.15
N ASP A 124 -12.51 -0.33 -8.19
CA ASP A 124 -12.30 -1.47 -9.09
C ASP A 124 -12.34 -2.76 -8.27
N PHE A 125 -13.31 -3.60 -8.58
CA PHE A 125 -13.57 -4.87 -7.89
C PHE A 125 -13.20 -6.11 -8.71
N GLY A 126 -12.59 -5.95 -9.88
CA GLY A 126 -12.18 -7.08 -10.71
C GLY A 126 -11.10 -7.94 -10.04
N GLY A 127 -10.91 -9.14 -10.52
CA GLY A 127 -10.18 -10.20 -9.82
C GLY A 127 -11.04 -10.89 -8.72
N ASN A 128 -12.36 -10.70 -8.79
CA ASN A 128 -13.33 -11.27 -7.86
C ASN A 128 -13.63 -12.74 -8.17
N ALA A 129 -14.11 -13.46 -7.15
CA ALA A 129 -14.73 -14.77 -7.31
C ALA A 129 -16.18 -14.67 -7.86
N ASP A 130 -16.72 -15.77 -8.36
CA ASP A 130 -18.14 -15.83 -8.74
C ASP A 130 -19.06 -15.50 -7.56
N ASN A 131 -20.18 -14.83 -7.85
CA ASN A 131 -21.21 -14.49 -6.88
C ASN A 131 -20.70 -13.67 -5.69
N THR A 132 -19.66 -12.87 -5.89
CA THR A 132 -19.17 -11.94 -4.88
C THR A 132 -20.15 -10.78 -4.72
N LYS A 133 -20.44 -10.42 -3.48
CA LYS A 133 -21.21 -9.24 -3.12
C LYS A 133 -20.37 -8.34 -2.23
N VAL A 134 -20.22 -7.07 -2.63
CA VAL A 134 -19.53 -6.06 -1.83
C VAL A 134 -20.51 -4.98 -1.41
N THR A 135 -20.58 -4.73 -0.13
CA THR A 135 -21.31 -3.58 0.43
C THR A 135 -20.33 -2.47 0.69
N VAL A 136 -20.57 -1.29 0.12
CA VAL A 136 -19.86 -0.04 0.41
C VAL A 136 -20.83 0.90 1.12
N ARG A 137 -20.43 1.44 2.27
CA ARG A 137 -21.32 2.29 3.07
C ARG A 137 -20.54 3.36 3.84
N ASP A 138 -21.28 4.31 4.39
CA ASP A 138 -20.75 5.38 5.22
C ASP A 138 -19.58 6.11 4.52
N ILE A 139 -19.73 6.35 3.21
CA ILE A 139 -18.75 7.14 2.46
C ILE A 139 -18.83 8.58 2.94
N ASP A 140 -17.71 9.15 3.34
CA ASP A 140 -17.64 10.55 3.73
C ASP A 140 -16.36 11.23 3.27
N LEU A 141 -16.46 12.49 2.90
CA LEU A 141 -15.36 13.39 2.61
C LEU A 141 -15.69 14.73 3.26
N GLN A 142 -14.81 15.24 4.10
CA GLN A 142 -14.99 16.49 4.80
C GLN A 142 -13.68 17.25 4.96
N GLU A 143 -13.77 18.54 5.28
CA GLU A 143 -12.58 19.31 5.67
C GLU A 143 -11.98 18.74 6.95
N HIS A 144 -10.65 18.70 7.01
CA HIS A 144 -9.94 18.17 8.16
C HIS A 144 -10.25 18.97 9.43
N GLY A 145 -10.49 18.26 10.53
CA GLY A 145 -10.84 18.85 11.81
C GLY A 145 -12.33 19.15 12.00
N CYS A 146 -13.19 18.78 11.00
CA CYS A 146 -14.63 18.76 11.22
C CYS A 146 -15.06 17.46 11.93
N ASP A 147 -16.10 17.57 12.78
CA ASP A 147 -16.69 16.39 13.41
C ASP A 147 -17.46 15.55 12.39
N GLY A 148 -17.33 14.22 12.46
CA GLY A 148 -18.15 13.31 11.65
C GLY A 148 -17.42 12.11 11.05
N ILE A 149 -16.16 12.25 10.66
CA ILE A 149 -15.30 11.12 10.33
C ILE A 149 -14.49 10.78 11.59
N GLU A 150 -14.88 9.72 12.27
CA GLU A 150 -14.01 9.11 13.27
C GLU A 150 -12.94 8.31 12.51
N ALA A 151 -11.67 8.57 12.83
CA ALA A 151 -10.63 7.62 12.50
C ALA A 151 -11.14 6.24 12.93
N PRO A 152 -11.03 5.19 12.10
CA PRO A 152 -11.28 3.85 12.60
C PRO A 152 -10.55 3.80 13.93
N ALA A 153 -11.25 3.36 14.99
CA ALA A 153 -10.54 2.96 16.20
C ALA A 153 -9.36 2.18 15.65
N GLU A 154 -8.14 2.68 15.85
CA GLU A 154 -6.98 1.94 15.40
C GLU A 154 -7.33 0.53 15.79
N ASP A 155 -7.57 -0.37 14.80
CA ASP A 155 -7.45 -1.77 15.11
C ASP A 155 -6.14 -1.75 15.83
N GLU A 156 -6.24 -1.79 17.14
CA GLU A 156 -5.03 -1.88 17.93
C GLU A 156 -4.46 -3.17 17.39
N ASP A 157 -3.63 -3.00 16.36
CA ASP A 157 -2.79 -4.10 15.89
C ASP A 157 -2.12 -4.55 17.18
N LYS A 158 -2.80 -5.50 17.84
CA LYS A 158 -2.35 -6.05 19.14
C LYS A 158 -1.01 -6.71 18.99
N THR A 159 -0.50 -6.75 17.75
CA THR A 159 0.83 -7.18 17.43
C THR A 159 1.82 -6.20 18.06
N VAL A 160 2.45 -6.66 19.12
CA VAL A 160 3.51 -5.91 19.79
C VAL A 160 4.78 -6.03 18.95
N TYR A 161 5.16 -4.95 18.28
CA TYR A 161 6.42 -4.85 17.56
C TYR A 161 7.53 -4.38 18.51
N THR A 162 8.25 -5.31 19.10
CA THR A 162 9.36 -5.02 20.01
C THR A 162 10.68 -5.47 19.38
N TYR A 163 11.55 -4.53 19.06
CA TYR A 163 12.85 -4.85 18.41
C TYR A 163 13.70 -5.83 19.21
N ASP A 164 13.79 -5.67 20.53
CA ASP A 164 14.58 -6.52 21.42
C ASP A 164 13.88 -7.82 21.83
N SER A 165 12.72 -8.12 21.25
CA SER A 165 12.02 -9.39 21.51
C SER A 165 12.81 -10.58 20.97
N GLU A 166 12.84 -11.67 21.71
CA GLU A 166 13.38 -12.96 21.26
C GLU A 166 12.62 -13.52 20.05
N SER A 167 11.36 -13.09 19.85
CA SER A 167 10.56 -13.44 18.68
C SER A 167 10.95 -12.68 17.41
N ASN A 168 11.79 -11.64 17.51
CA ASN A 168 12.25 -10.91 16.34
C ASN A 168 13.29 -11.73 15.56
N ILE A 169 12.80 -12.40 14.52
CA ILE A 169 13.62 -13.25 13.64
C ILE A 169 14.69 -12.43 12.93
N TRP A 170 14.34 -11.19 12.49
CA TRP A 170 15.29 -10.29 11.82
C TRP A 170 16.50 -10.01 12.71
N LYS A 171 16.25 -9.54 13.93
CA LYS A 171 17.33 -9.25 14.89
C LYS A 171 18.24 -10.46 15.11
N THR A 172 17.63 -11.63 15.34
CA THR A 172 18.37 -12.86 15.62
C THR A 172 19.27 -13.29 14.47
N TYR A 173 18.78 -13.23 13.22
CA TYR A 173 19.53 -13.70 12.04
C TYR A 173 20.46 -12.62 11.47
N VAL A 174 19.97 -11.39 11.37
CA VAL A 174 20.71 -10.32 10.67
C VAL A 174 21.57 -9.52 11.63
N ASP A 175 20.97 -8.92 12.66
CA ASP A 175 21.69 -7.96 13.49
C ASP A 175 22.64 -8.61 14.51
N ASP A 176 22.22 -9.74 15.10
CA ASP A 176 23.02 -10.44 16.13
C ASP A 176 24.05 -11.42 15.51
N LYS A 177 23.66 -12.17 14.45
CA LYS A 177 24.54 -13.16 13.83
C LYS A 177 25.31 -12.65 12.63
N GLY A 178 24.83 -11.57 11.99
CA GLY A 178 25.41 -11.08 10.75
C GLY A 178 25.11 -11.97 9.53
N ASP A 179 24.04 -12.75 9.57
CA ASP A 179 23.65 -13.68 8.49
C ASP A 179 22.94 -12.94 7.33
N ALA A 180 23.55 -11.85 6.86
CA ALA A 180 23.04 -11.09 5.73
C ALA A 180 24.17 -10.54 4.85
N GLY A 181 23.88 -10.53 3.53
CA GLY A 181 24.66 -9.81 2.54
C GLY A 181 23.94 -8.53 2.12
N PHE A 182 24.70 -7.48 1.87
CA PHE A 182 24.16 -6.20 1.44
C PHE A 182 24.62 -5.89 0.03
N THR A 183 23.68 -5.54 -0.84
CA THR A 183 23.95 -5.09 -2.20
C THR A 183 23.24 -3.77 -2.43
N THR A 184 23.97 -2.78 -2.90
CA THR A 184 23.44 -1.49 -3.28
C THR A 184 23.57 -1.31 -4.79
N THR A 185 22.55 -0.75 -5.42
CA THR A 185 22.54 -0.43 -6.83
C THR A 185 21.98 0.98 -6.99
N PHE A 186 22.83 1.92 -7.38
CA PHE A 186 22.46 3.31 -7.59
C PHE A 186 22.77 3.68 -9.03
N PHE A 187 21.74 3.98 -9.81
CA PHE A 187 21.86 4.36 -11.22
C PHE A 187 21.48 5.79 -11.44
N TYR A 188 22.18 6.42 -12.36
CA TYR A 188 22.00 7.78 -12.79
C TYR A 188 21.25 7.83 -14.14
N ALA A 189 20.23 8.65 -14.26
CA ALA A 189 19.55 8.89 -15.54
C ALA A 189 20.19 10.08 -16.27
N PRO A 190 20.31 10.07 -17.62
CA PRO A 190 19.71 9.15 -18.57
C PRO A 190 20.60 7.97 -19.03
N GLY A 191 21.84 7.87 -18.54
CA GLY A 191 22.80 6.93 -19.13
C GLY A 191 22.90 5.54 -18.48
N TRP A 192 22.09 5.20 -17.49
CA TRP A 192 22.14 3.94 -16.73
C TRP A 192 23.52 3.66 -16.08
N ALA A 193 24.33 4.69 -15.94
CA ALA A 193 25.58 4.58 -15.22
C ALA A 193 25.32 4.51 -13.72
N GLN A 194 26.05 3.66 -13.04
CA GLN A 194 25.97 3.60 -11.57
C GLN A 194 26.44 4.93 -10.99
N ILE A 195 25.69 5.45 -9.98
CA ILE A 195 26.10 6.60 -9.20
C ILE A 195 27.39 6.26 -8.47
N ALA A 196 28.38 7.14 -8.57
CA ALA A 196 29.65 6.97 -7.86
C ALA A 196 29.44 7.10 -6.34
N ASP A 197 30.11 6.23 -5.59
CA ASP A 197 30.25 6.29 -4.13
C ASP A 197 28.92 6.43 -3.35
N PRO A 198 27.89 5.57 -3.62
CA PRO A 198 26.78 5.49 -2.72
C PRO A 198 27.26 5.01 -1.36
N ASP A 199 26.94 5.74 -0.29
CA ASP A 199 27.31 5.35 1.07
C ASP A 199 26.18 4.51 1.68
N PHE A 200 26.53 3.28 2.09
CA PHE A 200 25.66 2.40 2.85
C PHE A 200 26.42 1.86 4.05
N SER A 201 25.89 2.10 5.22
CA SER A 201 26.50 1.66 6.47
C SER A 201 25.50 0.98 7.39
N VAL A 202 26.01 0.06 8.22
CA VAL A 202 25.23 -0.67 9.21
C VAL A 202 25.87 -0.50 10.57
N ASP A 203 25.10 -0.03 11.55
CA ASP A 203 25.52 0.06 12.94
C ASP A 203 24.40 -0.46 13.86
N LYS A 204 24.59 -1.66 14.41
CA LYS A 204 23.70 -2.27 15.42
C LYS A 204 22.20 -2.25 15.05
N GLY A 205 21.85 -2.75 13.86
CA GLY A 205 20.46 -2.81 13.39
C GLY A 205 19.92 -1.48 12.88
N LYS A 206 20.79 -0.47 12.75
CA LYS A 206 20.51 0.76 12.03
C LYS A 206 21.24 0.74 10.70
N TYR A 207 20.50 0.92 9.62
CA TYR A 207 20.98 0.96 8.24
C TYR A 207 20.91 2.38 7.75
N THR A 208 22.02 2.96 7.32
CA THR A 208 22.07 4.31 6.77
C THR A 208 22.37 4.24 5.28
N VAL A 209 21.54 4.88 4.48
CA VAL A 209 21.66 5.01 3.03
C VAL A 209 21.88 6.48 2.70
N VAL A 210 22.92 6.79 1.94
CA VAL A 210 23.18 8.14 1.43
C VAL A 210 23.08 8.12 -0.09
N LEU A 211 22.23 8.97 -0.64
CA LEU A 211 21.99 9.13 -2.06
C LEU A 211 22.63 10.44 -2.51
N PRO A 212 23.86 10.41 -3.06
CA PRO A 212 24.60 11.63 -3.38
C PRO A 212 24.00 12.39 -4.57
N GLU A 213 23.40 11.66 -5.50
CA GLU A 213 22.82 12.19 -6.73
C GLU A 213 21.29 12.08 -6.73
N ALA A 214 20.63 13.02 -7.41
CA ALA A 214 19.19 12.91 -7.66
C ALA A 214 18.91 11.83 -8.69
N THR A 215 17.81 11.11 -8.50
CA THR A 215 17.30 10.14 -9.49
C THR A 215 15.86 10.48 -9.86
N SER A 216 15.42 10.04 -11.06
CA SER A 216 14.06 10.28 -11.53
C SER A 216 13.13 9.11 -11.30
N GLU A 217 13.66 7.89 -11.33
CA GLU A 217 12.89 6.65 -11.24
C GLU A 217 13.23 5.89 -9.96
N GLN A 218 12.22 5.28 -9.38
CA GLN A 218 12.30 4.56 -8.11
C GLN A 218 13.39 3.48 -8.07
N TRP A 219 13.43 2.65 -9.10
CA TRP A 219 14.37 1.53 -9.20
C TRP A 219 15.83 1.96 -9.39
N GLN A 220 16.10 3.26 -9.60
CA GLN A 220 17.46 3.75 -9.80
C GLN A 220 18.31 3.76 -8.54
N ALA A 221 17.69 3.69 -7.36
CA ALA A 221 18.42 3.61 -6.10
C ALA A 221 17.85 2.47 -5.25
N GLN A 222 18.53 1.33 -5.22
CA GLN A 222 18.06 0.10 -4.56
C GLN A 222 19.05 -0.35 -3.48
N VAL A 223 18.52 -0.78 -2.36
CA VAL A 223 19.24 -1.50 -1.33
C VAL A 223 18.62 -2.87 -1.14
N HIS A 224 19.39 -3.92 -1.32
CA HIS A 224 19.00 -5.30 -1.11
C HIS A 224 19.68 -5.86 0.12
N ILE A 225 18.90 -6.36 1.06
CA ILE A 225 19.41 -7.09 2.23
C ILE A 225 19.04 -8.56 2.04
N VAL A 226 20.01 -9.36 1.64
CA VAL A 226 19.86 -10.80 1.38
C VAL A 226 20.16 -11.57 2.65
N THR A 227 19.23 -12.35 3.16
CA THR A 227 19.34 -13.05 4.44
C THR A 227 19.36 -14.57 4.26
N THR A 228 19.60 -15.29 5.33
CA THR A 228 19.42 -16.74 5.42
C THR A 228 18.11 -17.11 6.14
N ILE A 229 17.22 -16.16 6.37
CA ILE A 229 15.95 -16.39 7.05
C ILE A 229 15.01 -17.20 6.14
N PRO A 230 14.59 -18.41 6.56
CA PRO A 230 13.58 -19.17 5.82
C PRO A 230 12.16 -18.68 6.17
N ALA A 231 11.23 -18.88 5.25
CA ALA A 231 9.81 -18.64 5.50
C ALA A 231 8.95 -19.85 5.09
N ASP A 232 8.06 -20.23 5.98
CA ASP A 232 7.12 -21.31 5.77
C ASP A 232 5.89 -20.82 4.98
N ALA A 233 5.36 -21.65 4.09
CA ALA A 233 4.21 -21.31 3.24
C ALA A 233 2.92 -21.06 4.03
N ASP A 234 2.72 -21.77 5.12
CA ASP A 234 1.47 -21.78 5.90
C ASP A 234 1.54 -20.96 7.19
N THR A 235 2.62 -20.17 7.34
CA THR A 235 2.84 -19.32 8.52
C THR A 235 2.59 -17.86 8.15
N ASP A 236 1.79 -17.18 8.97
CA ASP A 236 1.64 -15.73 8.92
C ASP A 236 2.79 -15.07 9.70
N TYR A 237 3.28 -13.97 9.15
CA TYR A 237 4.34 -13.16 9.74
C TYR A 237 3.89 -11.72 9.88
N ASP A 238 4.39 -11.05 10.91
CA ASP A 238 4.24 -9.62 11.08
C ASP A 238 5.57 -8.93 10.75
N PHE A 239 5.50 -7.86 9.97
CA PHE A 239 6.67 -7.06 9.60
C PHE A 239 6.51 -5.63 10.08
N SER A 240 7.58 -5.05 10.57
CA SER A 240 7.67 -3.61 10.87
C SER A 240 9.08 -3.09 10.62
N CYS A 241 9.19 -1.83 10.21
CA CYS A 241 10.44 -1.08 10.22
C CYS A 241 10.17 0.41 10.39
N LYS A 242 11.19 1.19 10.72
CA LYS A 242 11.11 2.63 10.84
C LYS A 242 12.06 3.30 9.87
N PHE A 243 11.63 4.45 9.34
CA PHE A 243 12.41 5.33 8.48
C PHE A 243 12.56 6.71 9.09
N LEU A 244 13.70 7.33 8.85
CA LEU A 244 13.92 8.74 9.06
C LEU A 244 14.68 9.29 7.85
N ALA A 245 14.01 10.09 7.03
CA ALA A 245 14.57 10.72 5.83
C ALA A 245 15.01 12.15 6.12
N LYS A 246 16.10 12.61 5.51
CA LYS A 246 16.59 13.99 5.62
C LYS A 246 15.74 14.94 4.78
N LYS A 247 15.20 14.48 3.65
CA LYS A 247 14.33 15.24 2.73
C LYS A 247 13.04 14.47 2.47
N ASP A 248 12.05 15.13 1.87
CA ASP A 248 10.85 14.46 1.40
C ASP A 248 11.18 13.49 0.27
N ILE A 249 10.67 12.27 0.35
CA ILE A 249 10.79 11.24 -0.68
C ILE A 249 9.39 10.69 -0.96
N ASN A 250 8.97 10.70 -2.21
CA ASN A 250 7.69 10.16 -2.62
C ASN A 250 7.86 8.75 -3.17
N GLY A 251 7.08 7.83 -2.62
CA GLY A 251 6.96 6.48 -3.18
C GLY A 251 8.13 5.54 -2.90
N VAL A 252 8.77 5.59 -1.73
CA VAL A 252 9.73 4.56 -1.32
C VAL A 252 9.06 3.19 -1.39
N THR A 253 9.62 2.27 -2.19
CA THR A 253 9.13 0.88 -2.23
C THR A 253 9.83 0.06 -1.16
N VAL A 254 9.04 -0.70 -0.42
CA VAL A 254 9.50 -1.76 0.48
C VAL A 254 8.96 -3.08 -0.04
N LYS A 255 9.87 -3.98 -0.42
CA LYS A 255 9.52 -5.32 -0.93
C LYS A 255 10.22 -6.37 -0.07
N PHE A 256 9.47 -7.37 0.39
CA PHE A 256 10.03 -8.50 1.11
C PHE A 256 9.71 -9.80 0.36
N THR A 257 10.72 -10.48 -0.14
CA THR A 257 10.58 -11.52 -1.16
C THR A 257 11.53 -12.68 -0.92
N ASP A 258 11.29 -13.79 -1.63
CA ASP A 258 12.20 -14.93 -1.74
C ASP A 258 13.47 -14.53 -2.53
N THR A 259 14.63 -14.99 -2.07
CA THR A 259 15.89 -14.79 -2.80
C THR A 259 15.93 -15.48 -4.14
N ALA A 260 15.19 -16.58 -4.30
CA ALA A 260 15.17 -17.39 -5.52
C ALA A 260 14.17 -16.86 -6.56
N SER A 261 13.15 -16.09 -6.13
CA SER A 261 12.10 -15.60 -7.03
C SER A 261 11.45 -14.32 -6.52
N ASP A 262 11.58 -13.25 -7.27
CA ASP A 262 10.93 -11.98 -6.98
C ASP A 262 9.40 -12.02 -7.07
N ASP A 263 8.84 -13.06 -7.69
CA ASP A 263 7.39 -13.31 -7.78
C ASP A 263 6.82 -14.02 -6.54
N ASN A 264 7.68 -14.54 -5.66
CA ASN A 264 7.29 -15.14 -4.39
C ASN A 264 7.62 -14.17 -3.25
N PHE A 265 6.66 -13.39 -2.80
CA PHE A 265 6.88 -12.30 -1.85
C PHE A 265 5.83 -12.27 -0.75
N PHE A 266 6.19 -11.68 0.38
CA PHE A 266 5.25 -11.32 1.45
C PHE A 266 4.41 -10.12 1.04
N PHE A 267 5.09 -9.04 0.60
CA PHE A 267 4.45 -7.78 0.21
C PHE A 267 5.35 -6.94 -0.70
N VAL A 268 4.72 -6.02 -1.41
CA VAL A 268 5.35 -4.89 -2.13
C VAL A 268 4.50 -3.66 -1.86
N ASN A 269 5.00 -2.73 -1.07
CA ASN A 269 4.26 -1.53 -0.68
C ASN A 269 5.08 -0.27 -0.93
N ARG A 270 4.38 0.86 -1.11
CA ARG A 270 4.99 2.18 -1.34
C ARG A 270 4.60 3.14 -0.23
N TYR A 271 5.55 3.99 0.17
CA TYR A 271 5.38 4.93 1.27
C TYR A 271 6.00 6.27 0.93
N ASP A 272 5.34 7.36 1.33
CA ASP A 272 5.88 8.70 1.25
C ASP A 272 6.54 9.05 2.59
N LEU A 273 7.79 9.48 2.54
CA LEU A 273 8.54 9.89 3.71
C LEU A 273 8.64 11.42 3.77
N LYS A 274 8.34 11.98 4.94
CA LYS A 274 8.50 13.43 5.19
C LYS A 274 9.81 13.70 5.93
N ALA A 275 10.49 14.77 5.47
CA ALA A 275 11.77 15.21 6.01
C ALA A 275 11.73 15.35 7.54
N GLY A 276 12.68 14.72 8.22
CA GLY A 276 12.86 14.82 9.67
C GLY A 276 11.74 14.17 10.49
N THR A 277 10.79 13.48 9.86
CA THR A 277 9.70 12.77 10.55
C THR A 277 9.96 11.27 10.55
N GLU A 278 9.88 10.66 11.73
CA GLU A 278 9.93 9.19 11.82
C GLU A 278 8.67 8.61 11.19
N TYR A 279 8.84 7.68 10.27
CA TYR A 279 7.77 6.92 9.64
C TYR A 279 7.87 5.45 10.03
N GLN A 280 6.81 4.88 10.58
CA GLN A 280 6.75 3.46 10.93
C GLN A 280 5.88 2.70 9.94
N VAL A 281 6.48 1.70 9.31
CA VAL A 281 5.77 0.67 8.53
C VAL A 281 5.34 -0.44 9.49
N LYS A 282 4.08 -0.86 9.39
CA LYS A 282 3.53 -2.04 10.06
C LYS A 282 2.73 -2.84 9.05
N ILE A 283 3.03 -4.11 8.91
CA ILE A 283 2.33 -5.01 7.98
C ILE A 283 2.06 -6.32 8.72
N PRO A 284 0.87 -6.48 9.30
CA PRO A 284 0.49 -7.68 10.02
C PRO A 284 0.08 -8.82 9.10
N ALA A 285 0.22 -10.05 9.56
CA ALA A 285 -0.34 -11.27 9.01
C ALA A 285 -0.04 -11.51 7.52
N VAL A 286 1.22 -11.27 7.08
CA VAL A 286 1.64 -11.55 5.70
C VAL A 286 2.09 -12.99 5.52
N LYS A 287 1.78 -13.55 4.36
CA LYS A 287 2.21 -14.89 3.92
C LYS A 287 3.02 -14.82 2.63
N MET A 288 3.90 -15.80 2.44
CA MET A 288 4.52 -15.99 1.13
C MET A 288 3.47 -16.30 0.06
N GLY A 289 3.56 -15.59 -1.09
CA GLY A 289 2.53 -15.66 -2.14
C GLY A 289 2.51 -16.97 -2.92
N LYS A 290 3.67 -17.63 -3.11
CA LYS A 290 3.80 -18.82 -3.98
C LYS A 290 4.49 -20.02 -3.30
N GLY A 291 4.41 -20.14 -1.99
CA GLY A 291 4.98 -21.26 -1.25
C GLY A 291 6.08 -20.84 -0.29
N LYS A 292 6.83 -21.81 0.25
CA LYS A 292 7.94 -21.53 1.15
C LYS A 292 9.09 -20.80 0.46
N ALA A 293 9.87 -20.06 1.22
CA ALA A 293 11.16 -19.53 0.79
C ALA A 293 12.27 -20.15 1.64
N ASP A 294 13.38 -20.56 1.01
CA ASP A 294 14.54 -21.06 1.75
C ASP A 294 15.37 -19.92 2.33
N ALA A 295 15.28 -18.72 1.73
CA ALA A 295 15.93 -17.52 2.21
C ALA A 295 15.16 -16.26 1.74
N LEU A 296 15.10 -15.24 2.57
CA LEU A 296 14.39 -13.99 2.30
C LEU A 296 15.33 -12.85 1.90
N LYS A 297 14.79 -11.93 1.10
CA LYS A 297 15.45 -10.69 0.69
C LYS A 297 14.53 -9.51 0.95
N LEU A 298 15.03 -8.52 1.70
CA LEU A 298 14.34 -7.23 1.89
C LEU A 298 14.94 -6.22 0.91
N VAL A 299 14.08 -5.60 0.12
CA VAL A 299 14.46 -4.62 -0.90
C VAL A 299 13.83 -3.28 -0.59
N PHE A 300 14.63 -2.24 -0.67
CA PHE A 300 14.20 -0.85 -0.61
C PHE A 300 14.55 -0.16 -1.93
N ASP A 301 13.55 0.46 -2.57
CA ASP A 301 13.77 1.32 -3.72
C ASP A 301 13.56 2.78 -3.29
N PHE A 302 14.61 3.58 -3.37
CA PHE A 302 14.64 4.98 -2.94
C PHE A 302 14.75 5.97 -4.08
N GLY A 303 14.72 5.51 -5.32
CA GLY A 303 14.82 6.38 -6.49
C GLY A 303 13.65 7.37 -6.60
N GLY A 304 13.81 8.38 -7.45
CA GLY A 304 12.92 9.53 -7.52
C GLY A 304 13.16 10.53 -6.38
N CYS A 305 14.32 10.44 -5.73
CA CYS A 305 14.72 11.28 -4.61
C CYS A 305 15.59 12.48 -5.06
N PRO A 306 15.68 13.56 -4.27
CA PRO A 306 16.65 14.64 -4.48
C PRO A 306 18.06 14.18 -4.16
N ALA A 307 19.07 14.90 -4.70
CA ALA A 307 20.47 14.70 -4.34
C ALA A 307 20.76 14.97 -2.85
N ASP A 308 21.85 14.44 -2.32
CA ASP A 308 22.26 14.56 -0.91
C ASP A 308 21.17 14.08 0.08
N GLU A 309 20.40 13.06 -0.30
CA GLU A 309 19.46 12.44 0.58
C GLU A 309 20.16 11.46 1.52
N LYS A 310 19.69 11.42 2.76
CA LYS A 310 20.11 10.45 3.76
C LYS A 310 18.87 9.83 4.40
N ILE A 311 18.83 8.50 4.40
CA ILE A 311 17.73 7.73 4.96
C ILE A 311 18.32 6.78 6.01
N ASP A 312 17.82 6.89 7.23
CA ASP A 312 18.06 5.91 8.28
C ASP A 312 16.89 4.92 8.32
N ILE A 313 17.19 3.62 8.31
CA ILE A 313 16.24 2.51 8.46
C ILE A 313 16.62 1.77 9.74
N TYR A 314 15.67 1.52 10.62
CA TYR A 314 15.95 0.89 11.90
C TYR A 314 14.75 0.17 12.48
N ASN A 315 14.97 -0.57 13.56
CA ASN A 315 13.96 -1.38 14.22
C ASN A 315 13.21 -2.29 13.22
N ILE A 316 13.97 -2.98 12.36
CA ILE A 316 13.39 -3.99 11.48
C ILE A 316 12.95 -5.17 12.33
N ILE A 317 11.70 -5.54 12.23
CA ILE A 317 11.08 -6.63 12.98
C ILE A 317 10.41 -7.56 11.97
N LEU A 318 10.74 -8.83 12.08
CA LEU A 318 10.02 -9.94 11.44
C LEU A 318 9.73 -10.96 12.53
N GLN A 319 8.48 -11.29 12.75
CA GLN A 319 8.07 -12.27 13.74
C GLN A 319 6.92 -13.11 13.21
N LYS A 320 6.71 -14.32 13.76
CA LYS A 320 5.51 -15.09 13.44
C LYS A 320 4.30 -14.43 14.11
N THR A 321 3.21 -14.32 13.36
CA THR A 321 1.96 -13.75 13.91
C THR A 321 1.47 -14.58 15.08
N ALA A 322 1.16 -13.94 16.20
CA ALA A 322 0.56 -14.60 17.35
C ALA A 322 -0.84 -15.13 16.98
N LYS A 323 -1.13 -16.38 17.33
CA LYS A 323 -2.42 -17.02 17.08
C LYS A 323 -3.44 -16.65 18.14
#